data_c48ee141309b498e6f317695b48452ec
#
_entry.id   c48ee141309b498e6f317695b48452ec
#
_cell.length_a   1.000
_cell.length_b   1.000
_cell.length_c   1.000
_cell.angle_alpha   90.00
_cell.angle_beta   90.00
_cell.angle_gamma   90.00
#
_symmetry.space_group_name_H-M   'P 1'
#
loop_
_entity.id
_entity.type
_entity.pdbx_description
1 polymer ?
#
loop_
_entity_poly.entity_id
_entity_poly.type
_entity_poly.pdbx_seq_one_letter_code
_entity_poly.pdbx_strand_id
1 'polypeptide(L)'
;MTLRIAINGFGRIGRCVLRALVESGDSDIEIVAINDLAPPENIAHLLKYDSVHGRLNAPVVVDGDRLKVGARSIRLTAIHTPEDLPWRDVDIAYECTGL
;
A
#
# COMPACT_ATOMS: atom_id res chain seq x y z
N MET A 1 6.96 -3.14 -19.51
CA MET A 1 7.09 -1.87 -18.77
C MET A 1 6.27 -1.95 -17.50
N THR A 2 6.86 -1.63 -16.35
CA THR A 2 6.17 -1.70 -15.07
C THR A 2 5.68 -0.31 -14.66
N LEU A 3 4.40 -0.18 -14.34
CA LEU A 3 3.82 1.04 -13.81
C LEU A 3 4.02 1.06 -12.30
N ARG A 4 4.73 2.07 -11.79
CA ARG A 4 5.06 2.18 -10.37
C ARG A 4 4.11 3.17 -9.71
N ILE A 5 3.42 2.70 -8.68
CA ILE A 5 2.34 3.43 -8.01
C ILE A 5 2.70 3.62 -6.54
N ALA A 6 2.43 4.81 -6.01
CA ALA A 6 2.46 5.08 -4.59
C ALA A 6 1.06 5.49 -4.11
N ILE A 7 0.75 5.19 -2.86
CA ILE A 7 -0.55 5.50 -2.25
C ILE A 7 -0.34 6.43 -1.07
N ASN A 8 -0.97 7.59 -1.08
CA ASN A 8 -0.98 8.50 0.06
C ASN A 8 -2.31 8.36 0.80
N GLY A 9 -2.25 7.82 2.00
CA GLY A 9 -3.42 7.50 2.79
C GLY A 9 -3.96 6.11 2.48
N PHE A 10 -3.68 5.14 3.35
CA PHE A 10 -4.09 3.75 3.13
C PHE A 10 -5.47 3.50 3.73
N GLY A 11 -6.45 4.28 3.24
CA GLY A 11 -7.84 4.10 3.58
C GLY A 11 -8.49 2.97 2.78
N ARG A 12 -9.82 2.97 2.73
CA ARG A 12 -10.58 1.91 2.05
C ARG A 12 -10.20 1.78 0.58
N ILE A 13 -10.10 2.90 -0.13
CA ILE A 13 -9.79 2.87 -1.56
C ILE A 13 -8.38 2.35 -1.80
N GLY A 14 -7.40 2.83 -1.04
CA GLY A 14 -6.02 2.35 -1.17
C GLY A 14 -5.89 0.86 -0.89
N ARG A 15 -6.59 0.38 0.15
CA ARG A 15 -6.61 -1.06 0.46
C ARG A 15 -7.25 -1.87 -0.66
N CYS A 16 -8.35 -1.38 -1.26
CA CYS A 16 -8.99 -2.06 -2.38
C CYS A 16 -8.05 -2.17 -3.59
N VAL A 17 -7.32 -1.10 -3.90
CA VAL A 17 -6.37 -1.11 -5.01
C VAL A 17 -5.29 -2.17 -4.79
N LEU A 18 -4.70 -2.18 -3.60
CA LEU A 18 -3.63 -3.15 -3.30
C LEU A 18 -4.16 -4.58 -3.32
N ARG A 19 -5.32 -4.85 -2.71
CA ARG A 19 -5.91 -6.19 -2.72
C ARG A 19 -6.20 -6.67 -4.14
N ALA A 20 -6.75 -5.80 -4.98
CA ALA A 20 -7.04 -6.15 -6.37
C ALA A 20 -5.76 -6.54 -7.11
N LEU A 21 -4.67 -5.82 -6.91
CA LEU A 21 -3.39 -6.14 -7.55
C LEU A 21 -2.80 -7.45 -7.05
N VAL A 22 -2.89 -7.71 -5.75
CA VAL A 22 -2.40 -8.97 -5.17
C VAL A 22 -3.21 -10.15 -5.70
N GLU A 23 -4.53 -10.02 -5.76
CA GLU A 23 -5.42 -11.10 -6.19
C GLU A 23 -5.33 -11.35 -7.69
N SER A 24 -5.11 -10.30 -8.50
CA SER A 24 -4.98 -10.45 -9.95
C SER A 24 -3.63 -11.03 -10.37
N GLY A 25 -2.60 -10.87 -9.54
CA GLY A 25 -1.25 -11.31 -9.88
C GLY A 25 -0.60 -10.50 -10.99
N ASP A 26 -1.10 -9.29 -11.27
CA ASP A 26 -0.59 -8.44 -12.35
C ASP A 26 0.83 -7.97 -12.04
N SER A 27 1.80 -8.34 -12.87
CA SER A 27 3.20 -7.96 -12.72
C SER A 27 3.57 -6.66 -13.42
N ASP A 28 2.66 -6.10 -14.22
CA ASP A 28 2.90 -4.84 -14.92
C ASP A 28 2.60 -3.62 -14.06
N ILE A 29 2.03 -3.83 -12.89
CA ILE A 29 1.71 -2.77 -11.93
C ILE A 29 2.35 -3.12 -10.59
N GLU A 30 3.09 -2.16 -10.03
CA GLU A 30 3.77 -2.34 -8.75
C GLU A 30 3.42 -1.22 -7.79
N ILE A 31 2.95 -1.56 -6.59
CA ILE A 31 2.81 -0.61 -5.49
C ILE A 31 4.17 -0.54 -4.81
N VAL A 32 4.85 0.60 -4.92
CA VAL A 32 6.22 0.74 -4.39
C VAL A 32 6.25 1.41 -3.03
N ALA A 33 5.24 2.21 -2.68
CA ALA A 33 5.21 2.91 -1.41
C ALA A 33 3.78 3.21 -0.96
N ILE A 34 3.59 3.21 0.36
CA ILE A 34 2.36 3.64 1.01
C ILE A 34 2.75 4.66 2.09
N ASN A 35 2.12 5.83 2.07
CA ASN A 35 2.27 6.81 3.14
C ASN A 35 1.00 6.85 3.97
N ASP A 36 1.12 6.62 5.27
CA ASP A 36 0.00 6.72 6.20
C ASP A 36 0.55 7.00 7.59
N LEU A 37 -0.19 7.77 8.37
CA LEU A 37 0.22 8.13 9.72
C LEU A 37 -0.06 7.04 10.75
N ALA A 38 -0.84 6.04 10.39
CA ALA A 38 -1.11 4.90 11.27
C ALA A 38 0.13 4.03 11.44
N PRO A 39 0.27 3.35 12.59
CA PRO A 39 1.38 2.41 12.78
C PRO A 39 1.36 1.30 11.74
N PRO A 40 2.55 0.79 11.31
CA PRO A 40 2.62 -0.27 10.31
C PRO A 40 1.81 -1.51 10.65
N GLU A 41 1.75 -1.88 11.92
CA GLU A 41 0.97 -3.04 12.38
C GLU A 41 -0.52 -2.87 12.11
N ASN A 42 -1.04 -1.65 12.27
CA ASN A 42 -2.44 -1.35 11.99
C ASN A 42 -2.73 -1.43 10.50
N ILE A 43 -1.80 -0.93 9.69
CA ILE A 43 -1.91 -0.99 8.23
C ILE A 43 -1.97 -2.46 7.77
N ALA A 44 -1.07 -3.28 8.29
CA ALA A 44 -1.01 -4.70 7.97
C ALA A 44 -2.31 -5.42 8.39
N HIS A 45 -2.81 -5.13 9.59
CA HIS A 45 -4.04 -5.73 10.09
C HIS A 45 -5.24 -5.37 9.24
N LEU A 46 -5.38 -4.10 8.89
CA LEU A 46 -6.49 -3.63 8.05
C LEU A 46 -6.46 -4.27 6.66
N LEU A 47 -5.27 -4.42 6.09
CA LEU A 47 -5.13 -5.09 4.80
C LEU A 47 -5.52 -6.56 4.88
N LYS A 48 -5.05 -7.26 5.91
CA LYS A 48 -5.26 -8.71 6.08
C LYS A 48 -6.72 -9.05 6.35
N TYR A 49 -7.39 -8.24 7.16
CA TYR A 49 -8.73 -8.55 7.70
C TYR A 49 -9.76 -7.47 7.37
N ASP A 50 -9.78 -7.02 6.12
CA ASP A 50 -10.77 -6.04 5.68
C ASP A 50 -12.19 -6.62 5.86
N SER A 51 -13.06 -5.87 6.56
CA SER A 51 -14.38 -6.37 6.90
C SER A 51 -15.31 -6.50 5.69
N VAL A 52 -15.05 -5.72 4.63
CA VAL A 52 -15.87 -5.77 3.41
C VAL A 52 -15.43 -6.87 2.48
N HIS A 53 -14.11 -7.04 2.31
CA HIS A 53 -13.52 -7.99 1.36
C HIS A 53 -13.08 -9.29 2.00
N GLY A 54 -13.19 -9.40 3.34
CA GLY A 54 -12.75 -10.56 4.07
C GLY A 54 -11.24 -10.68 4.18
N ARG A 55 -10.79 -11.86 4.58
CA ARG A 55 -9.35 -12.12 4.80
C ARG A 55 -8.60 -12.20 3.46
N LEU A 56 -7.51 -11.46 3.36
CA LEU A 56 -6.65 -11.52 2.19
C LEU A 56 -5.93 -12.87 2.12
N ASN A 57 -5.99 -13.51 0.96
CA ASN A 57 -5.37 -14.82 0.75
C ASN A 57 -3.90 -14.70 0.34
N ALA A 58 -3.11 -13.98 1.15
CA ALA A 58 -1.68 -13.82 0.96
C ALA A 58 -1.05 -13.49 2.32
N PRO A 59 0.21 -13.90 2.58
CA PRO A 59 0.89 -13.51 3.81
C PRO A 59 1.11 -12.00 3.86
N VAL A 60 0.87 -11.40 5.02
CA VAL A 60 1.12 -9.98 5.26
C VAL A 60 2.04 -9.86 6.47
N VAL A 61 3.22 -9.31 6.28
CA VAL A 61 4.25 -9.20 7.32
C VAL A 61 4.83 -7.79 7.33
N VAL A 62 4.99 -7.22 8.51
CA VAL A 62 5.70 -5.96 8.72
C VAL A 62 7.16 -6.26 9.04
N ASP A 63 8.07 -5.64 8.29
CA ASP A 63 9.51 -5.77 8.49
C ASP A 63 10.14 -4.37 8.46
N GLY A 64 10.30 -3.76 9.64
CA GLY A 64 10.79 -2.39 9.76
C GLY A 64 9.86 -1.40 9.07
N ASP A 65 10.36 -0.72 8.05
CA ASP A 65 9.58 0.23 7.24
C ASP A 65 9.03 -0.41 5.96
N ARG A 66 8.99 -1.75 5.91
CA ARG A 66 8.49 -2.48 4.76
C ARG A 66 7.25 -3.28 5.12
N LEU A 67 6.27 -3.26 4.22
CA LEU A 67 5.11 -4.14 4.27
C LEU A 67 5.29 -5.21 3.20
N LYS A 68 5.37 -6.46 3.61
CA LYS A 68 5.51 -7.58 2.69
C LYS A 68 4.18 -8.26 2.51
N VAL A 69 3.68 -8.28 1.28
CA VAL A 69 2.38 -8.88 0.93
C VAL A 69 2.64 -9.92 -0.16
N GLY A 70 2.65 -11.19 0.21
CA GLY A 70 3.07 -12.24 -0.69
C GLY A 70 4.52 -12.02 -1.14
N ALA A 71 4.74 -11.92 -2.44
CA ALA A 71 6.05 -11.64 -3.02
C ALA A 71 6.34 -10.15 -3.15
N ARG A 72 5.40 -9.27 -2.81
CA ARG A 72 5.55 -7.83 -2.95
C ARG A 72 6.18 -7.23 -1.69
N SER A 73 7.07 -6.25 -1.87
CA SER A 73 7.67 -5.48 -0.78
C SER A 73 7.36 -4.00 -1.01
N ILE A 74 6.69 -3.38 -0.04
CA ILE A 74 6.19 -2.02 -0.17
C ILE A 74 6.80 -1.18 0.94
N ARG A 75 7.35 -0.01 0.58
CA ARG A 75 7.91 0.91 1.57
C ARG A 75 6.79 1.66 2.28
N LEU A 76 6.88 1.73 3.61
CA LEU A 76 5.95 2.49 4.43
C LEU A 76 6.59 3.80 4.89
N THR A 77 5.84 4.90 4.80
CA THR A 77 6.23 6.19 5.34
C THR A 77 5.09 6.79 6.15
N ALA A 78 5.40 7.74 7.03
CA ALA A 78 4.43 8.43 7.87
C ALA A 78 4.71 9.93 7.85
N ILE A 79 4.60 10.53 6.68
CA ILE A 79 4.97 11.92 6.44
C ILE A 79 3.70 12.76 6.31
N HIS A 80 3.61 13.84 7.08
CA HIS A 80 2.44 14.73 7.10
C HIS A 80 2.37 15.64 5.87
N THR A 81 3.52 16.10 5.38
CA THR A 81 3.58 17.10 4.32
C THR A 81 3.80 16.43 2.98
N PRO A 82 2.84 16.54 2.02
CA PRO A 82 2.97 15.83 0.72
C PRO A 82 4.25 16.17 -0.04
N GLU A 83 4.75 17.40 0.09
CA GLU A 83 5.96 17.84 -0.60
C GLU A 83 7.21 17.09 -0.13
N ASP A 84 7.17 16.52 1.07
CA ASP A 84 8.31 15.81 1.64
C ASP A 84 8.31 14.31 1.28
N LEU A 85 7.33 13.83 0.53
CA LEU A 85 7.26 12.43 0.14
C LEU A 85 8.37 12.09 -0.85
N PRO A 86 9.15 11.00 -0.60
CA PRO A 86 10.30 10.64 -1.45
C PRO A 86 9.86 9.79 -2.65
N TRP A 87 8.96 10.30 -3.45
CA TRP A 87 8.32 9.55 -4.55
C TRP A 87 8.81 9.99 -5.93
N ARG A 88 10.12 10.12 -6.11
CA ARG A 88 10.70 10.58 -7.37
C ARG A 88 10.55 9.57 -8.51
N ASP A 89 10.56 8.27 -8.16
CA ASP A 89 10.53 7.20 -9.14
C ASP A 89 9.13 6.62 -9.36
N VAL A 90 8.10 7.35 -8.94
CA VAL A 90 6.71 6.90 -9.02
C VAL A 90 6.06 7.48 -10.27
N ASP A 91 5.38 6.62 -11.02
CA ASP A 91 4.65 7.04 -12.22
C ASP A 91 3.32 7.67 -11.87
N ILE A 92 2.60 7.09 -10.88
CA ILE A 92 1.29 7.58 -10.44
C ILE A 92 1.24 7.58 -8.91
N ALA A 93 0.78 8.68 -8.32
CA ALA A 93 0.52 8.77 -6.90
C ALA A 93 -0.99 8.92 -6.67
N TYR A 94 -1.59 8.00 -5.90
CA TYR A 94 -3.00 8.06 -5.56
C TYR A 94 -3.20 8.76 -4.23
N GLU A 95 -4.06 9.78 -4.21
CA GLU A 95 -4.49 10.43 -2.98
C GLU A 95 -5.71 9.70 -2.44
N CYS A 96 -5.52 8.95 -1.37
CA CYS A 96 -6.56 8.13 -0.76
C CYS A 96 -6.77 8.46 0.72
N THR A 97 -6.50 9.70 1.10
CA THR A 97 -6.59 10.13 2.50
C THR A 97 -8.03 10.29 3.00
N GLY A 98 -8.98 10.42 2.10
CA GLY A 98 -10.38 10.61 2.47
C GLY A 98 -10.74 12.03 2.89
N LEU A 99 -9.88 12.98 2.64
CA LEU A 99 -10.12 14.38 2.98
C LEU A 99 -10.90 15.13 1.91
#